data_2fd20f05b486f79c1a756b1c6bd9487b
#
_entry.id   2fd20f05b486f79c1a756b1c6bd9487b
#
_cell.length_a   1.000
_cell.length_b   1.000
_cell.length_c   1.000
_cell.angle_alpha   90.00
_cell.angle_beta   90.00
_cell.angle_gamma   90.00
#
_symmetry.space_group_name_H-M   'P 1'
#
loop_
_entity.id
_entity.type
_entity.pdbx_description
1 polymer ?
#
loop_
_entity_poly.entity_id
_entity_poly.type
_entity_poly.pdbx_seq_one_letter_code
_entity_poly.pdbx_strand_id
1 'polypeptide(L)'
;MSRLKDQYKNEIIDAMQKKFGYKNIMEVPKLDKIVINMGVGEAKENAKALESAVRDLEIISGQKAVLTKAKNSIANFKIREGQNIGCKVTLRGDKMYEFLDRLVNLALPRVRDFRGVNPDAFDGRGNYALGIKEQLIFPEIEYDKVDKVRGMDVIFVTTAKTDEEARELLRLFNMPFAK
;
A
#
# COMPACT_ATOMS: atom_id res chain seq x y z
N MET A 1 -7.14 -20.04 1.46
CA MET A 1 -7.54 -18.86 0.68
C MET A 1 -7.70 -17.66 1.61
N SER A 2 -7.43 -16.46 1.11
CA SER A 2 -7.63 -15.22 1.85
C SER A 2 -9.14 -14.92 2.04
N ARG A 3 -9.51 -14.44 3.24
CA ARG A 3 -10.87 -14.02 3.55
C ARG A 3 -11.39 -12.95 2.58
N LEU A 4 -10.58 -11.95 2.27
CA LEU A 4 -10.99 -10.87 1.36
C LEU A 4 -11.11 -11.33 -0.09
N LYS A 5 -10.33 -12.30 -0.51
CA LYS A 5 -10.45 -12.88 -1.85
C LYS A 5 -11.79 -13.59 -2.02
N ASP A 6 -12.20 -14.34 -1.00
CA ASP A 6 -13.50 -15.01 -1.00
C ASP A 6 -14.64 -14.00 -0.94
N GLN A 7 -14.50 -12.95 -0.13
CA GLN A 7 -15.46 -11.86 -0.06
C GLN A 7 -15.63 -11.16 -1.42
N TYR A 8 -14.53 -10.94 -2.14
CA TYR A 8 -14.58 -10.36 -3.48
C TYR A 8 -15.41 -11.23 -4.42
N LYS A 9 -15.14 -12.52 -4.46
CA LYS A 9 -15.86 -13.45 -5.34
C LYS A 9 -17.33 -13.59 -5.00
N ASN A 10 -17.67 -13.63 -3.71
CA ASN A 10 -19.02 -13.97 -3.26
C ASN A 10 -19.93 -12.75 -3.09
N GLU A 11 -19.38 -11.58 -2.79
CA GLU A 11 -20.17 -10.39 -2.42
C GLU A 11 -19.84 -9.17 -3.27
N ILE A 12 -18.56 -8.84 -3.45
CA ILE A 12 -18.13 -7.57 -4.04
C ILE A 12 -18.45 -7.51 -5.54
N ILE A 13 -18.25 -8.59 -6.27
CA ILE A 13 -18.55 -8.65 -7.70
C ILE A 13 -20.03 -8.33 -7.94
N ASP A 14 -20.93 -8.96 -7.18
CA ASP A 14 -22.38 -8.72 -7.31
C ASP A 14 -22.76 -7.30 -6.96
N ALA A 15 -22.20 -6.76 -5.87
CA ALA A 15 -22.46 -5.39 -5.44
C ALA A 15 -22.00 -4.36 -6.47
N MET A 16 -20.84 -4.56 -7.07
CA MET A 16 -20.32 -3.69 -8.13
C MET A 16 -21.16 -3.76 -9.39
N GLN A 17 -21.57 -4.97 -9.78
CA GLN A 17 -22.43 -5.17 -10.93
C GLN A 17 -23.77 -4.46 -10.79
N LYS A 18 -24.40 -4.53 -9.61
CA LYS A 18 -25.65 -3.87 -9.32
C LYS A 18 -25.53 -2.33 -9.36
N LYS A 19 -24.42 -1.80 -8.85
CA LYS A 19 -24.22 -0.35 -8.78
C LYS A 19 -23.87 0.27 -10.14
N PHE A 20 -22.98 -0.36 -10.91
CA PHE A 20 -22.45 0.20 -12.15
C PHE A 20 -23.02 -0.43 -13.43
N GLY A 21 -23.78 -1.51 -13.30
CA GLY A 21 -24.47 -2.14 -14.44
C GLY A 21 -23.56 -2.78 -15.49
N TYR A 22 -22.47 -3.42 -15.06
CA TYR A 22 -21.56 -4.10 -15.99
C TYR A 22 -22.28 -5.25 -16.74
N LYS A 23 -22.03 -5.35 -18.03
CA LYS A 23 -22.62 -6.39 -18.88
C LYS A 23 -22.00 -7.75 -18.65
N ASN A 24 -20.71 -7.79 -18.34
CA ASN A 24 -19.95 -9.01 -18.12
C ASN A 24 -19.24 -8.95 -16.77
N ILE A 25 -19.22 -10.08 -16.07
CA ILE A 25 -18.51 -10.23 -14.79
C ILE A 25 -17.02 -9.88 -14.93
N MET A 26 -16.43 -10.10 -16.10
CA MET A 26 -15.03 -9.77 -16.36
C MET A 26 -14.75 -8.26 -16.45
N GLU A 27 -15.78 -7.43 -16.59
CA GLU A 27 -15.64 -5.98 -16.58
C GLU A 27 -15.57 -5.40 -15.17
N VAL A 28 -15.96 -6.17 -14.15
CA VAL A 28 -15.96 -5.72 -12.77
C VAL A 28 -14.52 -5.41 -12.32
N PRO A 29 -14.26 -4.21 -11.78
CA PRO A 29 -12.92 -3.87 -11.28
C PRO A 29 -12.44 -4.84 -10.21
N LYS A 30 -11.14 -5.09 -10.20
CA LYS A 30 -10.48 -5.92 -9.19
C LYS A 30 -9.16 -5.28 -8.78
N LEU A 31 -8.66 -5.67 -7.62
CA LEU A 31 -7.32 -5.31 -7.21
C LEU A 31 -6.31 -6.10 -8.05
N ASP A 32 -5.39 -5.39 -8.69
CA ASP A 32 -4.30 -5.99 -9.45
C ASP A 32 -3.10 -6.26 -8.55
N LYS A 33 -2.66 -5.23 -7.86
CA LYS A 33 -1.50 -5.32 -6.94
C LYS A 33 -1.54 -4.23 -5.90
N ILE A 34 -0.78 -4.44 -4.82
CA ILE A 34 -0.49 -3.42 -3.81
C ILE A 34 1.02 -3.24 -3.79
N VAL A 35 1.48 -2.01 -3.96
CA VAL A 35 2.89 -1.65 -3.90
C VAL A 35 3.14 -0.85 -2.63
N ILE A 36 4.08 -1.32 -1.81
CA ILE A 36 4.52 -0.60 -0.62
C ILE A 36 5.90 -0.05 -0.91
N ASN A 37 6.07 1.27 -0.79
CA ASN A 37 7.33 1.95 -1.04
C ASN A 37 7.79 2.71 0.18
N MET A 38 9.07 2.61 0.49
CA MET A 38 9.72 3.41 1.53
C MET A 38 10.88 4.19 0.89
N GLY A 39 10.76 5.51 0.88
CA GLY A 39 11.86 6.38 0.50
C GLY A 39 12.78 6.60 1.69
N VAL A 40 14.07 6.29 1.56
CA VAL A 40 15.06 6.41 2.63
C VAL A 40 16.18 7.34 2.15
N GLY A 41 15.92 8.66 2.25
CA GLY A 41 16.89 9.67 1.86
C GLY A 41 18.19 9.63 2.68
N GLU A 42 18.13 9.13 3.90
CA GLU A 42 19.30 8.96 4.76
C GLU A 42 20.29 7.92 4.24
N ALA A 43 19.85 7.03 3.34
CA ALA A 43 20.70 5.97 2.79
C ALA A 43 21.93 6.53 2.05
N LYS A 44 21.86 7.75 1.58
CA LYS A 44 22.99 8.44 0.94
C LYS A 44 24.17 8.66 1.88
N GLU A 45 23.90 8.78 3.19
CA GLU A 45 24.91 9.01 4.23
C GLU A 45 25.06 7.81 5.17
N ASN A 46 24.00 7.00 5.33
CA ASN A 46 23.95 5.89 6.27
C ASN A 46 23.28 4.66 5.66
N ALA A 47 24.08 3.72 5.19
CA ALA A 47 23.58 2.47 4.59
C ALA A 47 22.77 1.61 5.58
N LYS A 48 23.06 1.71 6.88
CA LYS A 48 22.34 0.94 7.90
C LYS A 48 20.87 1.38 8.03
N ALA A 49 20.57 2.66 7.74
CA ALA A 49 19.18 3.16 7.72
C ALA A 49 18.36 2.42 6.67
N LEU A 50 18.93 2.19 5.49
CA LEU A 50 18.26 1.44 4.43
C LEU A 50 18.08 -0.03 4.81
N GLU A 51 19.07 -0.66 5.41
CA GLU A 51 18.96 -2.04 5.88
C GLU A 51 17.83 -2.21 6.90
N SER A 52 17.70 -1.27 7.83
CA SER A 52 16.62 -1.27 8.81
C SER A 52 15.26 -1.09 8.15
N ALA A 53 15.15 -0.19 7.17
CA ALA A 53 13.91 0.02 6.42
C ALA A 53 13.50 -1.22 5.63
N VAL A 54 14.46 -1.88 4.98
CA VAL A 54 14.23 -3.13 4.24
C VAL A 54 13.72 -4.22 5.17
N ARG A 55 14.35 -4.37 6.35
CA ARG A 55 13.94 -5.36 7.34
C ARG A 55 12.51 -5.11 7.81
N ASP A 56 12.17 -3.87 8.14
CA ASP A 56 10.81 -3.52 8.58
C ASP A 56 9.79 -3.81 7.48
N LEU A 57 10.09 -3.45 6.24
CA LEU A 57 9.20 -3.68 5.10
C LEU A 57 9.00 -5.18 4.83
N GLU A 58 10.04 -5.97 4.95
CA GLU A 58 9.95 -7.43 4.79
C GLU A 58 9.10 -8.08 5.88
N ILE A 59 9.18 -7.58 7.12
CA ILE A 59 8.34 -8.04 8.22
C ILE A 59 6.88 -7.70 7.97
N ILE A 60 6.60 -6.48 7.55
CA ILE A 60 5.24 -6.00 7.28
C ILE A 60 4.59 -6.77 6.12
N SER A 61 5.32 -6.96 5.04
CA SER A 61 4.79 -7.57 3.82
C SER A 61 4.89 -9.10 3.80
N GLY A 62 5.81 -9.67 4.55
CA GLY A 62 6.10 -11.10 4.50
C GLY A 62 6.80 -11.52 3.20
N GLN A 63 7.37 -10.60 2.47
CA GLN A 63 8.00 -10.84 1.18
C GLN A 63 9.31 -10.04 1.08
N LYS A 64 10.28 -10.55 0.33
CA LYS A 64 11.56 -9.88 0.13
C LYS A 64 11.39 -8.54 -0.60
N ALA A 65 11.98 -7.49 -0.06
CA ALA A 65 11.94 -6.16 -0.65
C ALA A 65 12.99 -5.98 -1.73
N VAL A 66 12.67 -5.14 -2.73
CA VAL A 66 13.59 -4.73 -3.79
C VAL A 66 14.15 -3.35 -3.45
N LEU A 67 15.46 -3.19 -3.58
CA LEU A 67 16.11 -1.89 -3.40
C LEU A 67 15.84 -1.01 -4.61
N THR A 68 15.49 0.25 -4.35
CA THR A 68 15.27 1.24 -5.40
C THR A 68 16.48 2.16 -5.51
N LYS A 69 16.87 2.46 -6.76
CA LYS A 69 18.07 3.23 -7.05
C LYS A 69 17.73 4.59 -7.64
N ALA A 70 18.58 5.57 -7.38
CA ALA A 70 18.44 6.90 -7.96
C ALA A 70 18.63 6.82 -9.49
N LYS A 71 17.74 7.46 -10.23
CA LYS A 71 17.80 7.50 -11.70
C LYS A 71 18.78 8.55 -12.21
N ASN A 72 18.89 9.67 -11.50
CA ASN A 72 19.71 10.81 -11.87
C ASN A 72 20.57 11.28 -10.70
N SER A 73 21.74 11.82 -11.03
CA SER A 73 22.60 12.47 -10.04
C SER A 73 22.11 13.90 -9.81
N ILE A 74 21.89 14.27 -8.53
CA ILE A 74 21.43 15.58 -8.12
C ILE A 74 22.37 16.11 -7.05
N ALA A 75 23.20 17.09 -7.38
CA ALA A 75 24.23 17.62 -6.48
C ALA A 75 23.66 18.25 -5.20
N ASN A 76 22.54 18.99 -5.30
CA ASN A 76 21.91 19.64 -4.15
C ASN A 76 21.43 18.64 -3.08
N PHE A 77 21.04 17.45 -3.49
CA PHE A 77 20.60 16.37 -2.59
C PHE A 77 21.72 15.38 -2.28
N LYS A 78 22.93 15.59 -2.80
CA LYS A 78 24.08 14.70 -2.62
C LYS A 78 23.79 13.27 -3.06
N ILE A 79 23.03 13.11 -4.14
CA ILE A 79 22.63 11.81 -4.70
C ILE A 79 23.35 11.56 -6.01
N ARG A 80 23.87 10.34 -6.19
CA ARG A 80 24.49 9.86 -7.43
C ARG A 80 23.62 8.80 -8.09
N GLU A 81 23.61 8.78 -9.41
CA GLU A 81 22.91 7.78 -10.19
C GLU A 81 23.35 6.36 -9.76
N GLY A 82 22.39 5.48 -9.61
CA GLY A 82 22.63 4.09 -9.16
C GLY A 82 22.77 3.89 -7.67
N GLN A 83 22.73 4.97 -6.88
CA GLN A 83 22.77 4.88 -5.42
C GLN A 83 21.45 4.35 -4.87
N ASN A 84 21.51 3.42 -3.90
CA ASN A 84 20.31 2.90 -3.25
C ASN A 84 19.70 3.95 -2.34
N ILE A 85 18.44 4.33 -2.59
CA ILE A 85 17.74 5.39 -1.86
C ILE A 85 16.41 4.98 -1.27
N GLY A 86 15.98 3.75 -1.47
CA GLY A 86 14.72 3.27 -0.94
C GLY A 86 14.53 1.78 -1.17
N CYS A 87 13.33 1.32 -0.82
CA CYS A 87 12.94 -0.07 -1.03
C CYS A 87 11.45 -0.15 -1.33
N LYS A 88 11.04 -1.22 -1.99
CA LYS A 88 9.63 -1.46 -2.32
C LYS A 88 9.32 -2.95 -2.34
N VAL A 89 8.03 -3.25 -2.14
CA VAL A 89 7.48 -4.60 -2.29
C VAL A 89 6.22 -4.50 -3.12
N THR A 90 6.06 -5.44 -4.06
CA THR A 90 4.83 -5.58 -4.84
C THR A 90 4.12 -6.86 -4.42
N LEU A 91 2.89 -6.71 -3.91
CA LEU A 91 2.06 -7.82 -3.44
C LEU A 91 0.95 -8.12 -4.44
N ARG A 92 0.77 -9.41 -4.76
CA ARG A 92 -0.28 -9.92 -5.66
C ARG A 92 -0.91 -11.16 -5.08
N GLY A 93 -2.12 -11.49 -5.55
CA GLY A 93 -2.83 -12.69 -5.15
C GLY A 93 -3.19 -12.73 -3.67
N ASP A 94 -3.06 -13.88 -3.05
CA ASP A 94 -3.44 -14.07 -1.65
C ASP A 94 -2.66 -13.17 -0.68
N LYS A 95 -1.38 -12.95 -0.92
CA LYS A 95 -0.56 -12.07 -0.09
C LYS A 95 -1.07 -10.63 -0.12
N MET A 96 -1.53 -10.16 -1.27
CA MET A 96 -2.13 -8.84 -1.43
C MET A 96 -3.40 -8.71 -0.58
N TYR A 97 -4.30 -9.66 -0.67
CA TYR A 97 -5.55 -9.65 0.09
C TYR A 97 -5.31 -9.78 1.60
N GLU A 98 -4.38 -10.61 2.01
CA GLU A 98 -4.02 -10.74 3.43
C GLU A 98 -3.42 -9.45 3.98
N PHE A 99 -2.56 -8.78 3.20
CA PHE A 99 -2.02 -7.48 3.59
C PHE A 99 -3.11 -6.43 3.72
N LEU A 100 -4.03 -6.35 2.75
CA LEU A 100 -5.15 -5.41 2.78
C LEU A 100 -6.03 -5.63 4.02
N ASP A 101 -6.32 -6.88 4.35
CA ASP A 101 -7.11 -7.24 5.53
C ASP A 101 -6.43 -6.74 6.82
N ARG A 102 -5.13 -7.01 6.96
CA ARG A 102 -4.37 -6.55 8.14
C ARG A 102 -4.28 -5.02 8.20
N LEU A 103 -4.07 -4.37 7.07
CA LEU A 103 -3.99 -2.92 7.00
C LEU A 103 -5.29 -2.27 7.48
N VAL A 104 -6.42 -2.69 6.91
CA VAL A 104 -7.71 -2.09 7.20
C VAL A 104 -8.20 -2.40 8.62
N ASN A 105 -8.05 -3.62 9.07
CA ASN A 105 -8.64 -4.09 10.34
C ASN A 105 -7.71 -3.99 11.55
N LEU A 106 -6.39 -4.03 11.35
CA LEU A 106 -5.42 -4.02 12.46
C LEU A 106 -4.53 -2.80 12.49
N ALA A 107 -4.00 -2.37 11.35
CA ALA A 107 -3.02 -1.29 11.30
C ALA A 107 -3.66 0.10 11.32
N LEU A 108 -4.61 0.39 10.45
CA LEU A 108 -5.24 1.71 10.37
C LEU A 108 -5.93 2.14 11.67
N PRO A 109 -6.64 1.27 12.41
CA PRO A 109 -7.22 1.66 13.70
C PRO A 109 -6.18 2.07 14.76
N ARG A 110 -4.91 1.71 14.58
CA ARG A 110 -3.81 2.06 15.48
C ARG A 110 -3.14 3.39 15.13
N VAL A 111 -3.54 4.03 14.03
CA VAL A 111 -3.05 5.35 13.66
C VAL A 111 -3.53 6.37 14.68
N ARG A 112 -2.61 7.23 15.15
CA ARG A 112 -2.94 8.27 16.13
C ARG A 112 -3.92 9.26 15.54
N ASP A 113 -5.00 9.57 16.29
CA ASP A 113 -6.06 10.49 15.87
C ASP A 113 -6.68 10.14 14.52
N PHE A 114 -6.86 8.83 14.28
CA PHE A 114 -7.37 8.36 13.00
C PHE A 114 -8.83 8.76 12.79
N ARG A 115 -9.10 9.48 11.69
CA ARG A 115 -10.42 9.95 11.30
C ARG A 115 -10.87 9.43 9.94
N GLY A 116 -10.14 8.49 9.39
CA GLY A 116 -10.37 7.95 8.06
C GLY A 116 -9.23 8.31 7.10
N VAL A 117 -9.20 7.63 5.96
CA VAL A 117 -8.21 7.89 4.92
C VAL A 117 -8.78 8.89 3.91
N ASN A 118 -7.90 9.60 3.21
CA ASN A 118 -8.30 10.59 2.22
C ASN A 118 -9.13 9.94 1.10
N PRO A 119 -10.39 10.36 0.88
CA PRO A 119 -11.23 9.79 -0.18
C PRO A 119 -10.86 10.26 -1.59
N ASP A 120 -10.00 11.26 -1.72
CA ASP A 120 -9.68 11.90 -3.00
C ASP A 120 -8.26 11.60 -3.52
N ALA A 121 -7.54 10.70 -2.87
CA ALA A 121 -6.16 10.38 -3.22
C ALA A 121 -6.05 9.38 -4.40
N PHE A 122 -6.82 9.60 -5.45
CA PHE A 122 -6.81 8.81 -6.68
C PHE A 122 -6.08 9.54 -7.81
N ASP A 123 -5.53 8.76 -8.75
CA ASP A 123 -4.71 9.28 -9.86
C ASP A 123 -5.49 9.65 -11.12
N GLY A 124 -6.80 9.51 -11.12
CA GLY A 124 -7.65 9.71 -12.30
C GLY A 124 -7.88 8.43 -13.11
N ARG A 125 -7.19 7.35 -12.80
CA ARG A 125 -7.23 6.06 -13.51
C ARG A 125 -7.62 4.89 -12.63
N GLY A 126 -8.16 5.16 -11.45
CA GLY A 126 -8.61 4.10 -10.55
C GLY A 126 -7.53 3.54 -9.62
N ASN A 127 -6.41 4.21 -9.46
CA ASN A 127 -5.37 3.82 -8.50
C ASN A 127 -5.41 4.75 -7.30
N TYR A 128 -5.14 4.20 -6.11
CA TYR A 128 -5.22 4.93 -4.85
C TYR A 128 -3.88 4.91 -4.12
N ALA A 129 -3.50 6.04 -3.55
CA ALA A 129 -2.26 6.16 -2.77
C ALA A 129 -2.57 6.55 -1.33
N LEU A 130 -2.03 5.78 -0.39
CA LEU A 130 -2.17 6.01 1.04
C LEU A 130 -0.79 6.27 1.65
N GLY A 131 -0.61 7.43 2.27
CA GLY A 131 0.59 7.74 3.04
C GLY A 131 0.44 7.29 4.49
N ILE A 132 1.40 6.52 4.97
CA ILE A 132 1.49 6.08 6.36
C ILE A 132 2.71 6.75 6.98
N LYS A 133 2.52 7.46 8.08
CA LYS A 133 3.59 8.22 8.73
C LYS A 133 4.51 7.37 9.60
N GLU A 134 4.00 6.27 10.14
CA GLU A 134 4.71 5.43 11.09
C GLU A 134 4.55 3.95 10.77
N GLN A 135 5.66 3.21 10.65
CA GLN A 135 5.61 1.75 10.49
C GLN A 135 5.12 1.03 11.76
N LEU A 136 5.10 1.74 12.87
CA LEU A 136 4.72 1.18 14.18
C LEU A 136 3.23 0.79 14.27
N ILE A 137 2.40 1.23 13.35
CA ILE A 137 0.98 0.86 13.33
C ILE A 137 0.77 -0.62 12.98
N PHE A 138 1.75 -1.27 12.35
CA PHE A 138 1.66 -2.68 12.02
C PHE A 138 2.00 -3.54 13.23
N PRO A 139 1.12 -4.49 13.61
CA PRO A 139 1.35 -5.34 14.78
C PRO A 139 2.61 -6.19 14.70
N GLU A 140 3.07 -6.50 13.49
CA GLU A 140 4.26 -7.31 13.24
C GLU A 140 5.55 -6.60 13.62
N ILE A 141 5.53 -5.27 13.71
CA ILE A 141 6.70 -4.45 14.06
C ILE A 141 6.80 -4.35 15.58
N GLU A 142 7.92 -4.79 16.12
CA GLU A 142 8.23 -4.66 17.55
C GLU A 142 8.86 -3.29 17.82
N TYR A 143 8.23 -2.51 18.70
CA TYR A 143 8.68 -1.17 19.04
C TYR A 143 10.14 -1.13 19.51
N ASP A 144 10.56 -2.11 20.32
CA ASP A 144 11.90 -2.17 20.88
C ASP A 144 13.01 -2.40 19.83
N LYS A 145 12.65 -2.97 18.68
CA LYS A 145 13.60 -3.27 17.60
C LYS A 145 13.69 -2.20 16.53
N VAL A 146 12.86 -1.15 16.64
CA VAL A 146 12.83 -0.06 15.67
C VAL A 146 13.87 0.99 16.06
N ASP A 147 14.80 1.31 15.14
CA ASP A 147 15.82 2.32 15.35
C ASP A 147 15.29 3.74 15.10
N LYS A 148 14.36 3.89 14.15
CA LYS A 148 13.77 5.17 13.80
C LYS A 148 12.38 4.99 13.21
N VAL A 149 11.47 5.91 13.52
CA VAL A 149 10.15 5.97 12.90
C VAL A 149 10.29 6.36 11.43
N ARG A 150 9.73 5.54 10.53
CA ARG A 150 9.73 5.78 9.10
C ARG A 150 8.34 5.65 8.54
N GLY A 151 8.01 6.52 7.60
CA GLY A 151 6.77 6.44 6.85
C GLY A 151 6.91 5.58 5.61
N MET A 152 5.77 5.29 5.00
CA MET A 152 5.72 4.54 3.74
C MET A 152 4.51 4.96 2.93
N ASP A 153 4.55 4.67 1.64
CA ASP A 153 3.42 4.83 0.74
C ASP A 153 2.88 3.47 0.36
N VAL A 154 1.57 3.30 0.48
CA VAL A 154 0.87 2.09 0.04
C VAL A 154 0.02 2.47 -1.17
N ILE A 155 0.30 1.86 -2.31
CA ILE A 155 -0.39 2.14 -3.57
C ILE A 155 -1.23 0.95 -3.96
N PHE A 156 -2.55 1.20 -4.13
CA PHE A 156 -3.51 0.18 -4.55
C PHE A 156 -3.75 0.34 -6.05
N VAL A 157 -3.27 -0.62 -6.83
CA VAL A 157 -3.47 -0.64 -8.27
C VAL A 157 -4.67 -1.51 -8.60
N THR A 158 -5.67 -0.93 -9.25
CA THR A 158 -6.89 -1.62 -9.62
C THR A 158 -7.06 -1.67 -11.13
N THR A 159 -8.00 -2.48 -11.60
CA THR A 159 -8.37 -2.53 -13.02
C THR A 159 -9.52 -1.58 -13.34
N ALA A 160 -9.95 -0.75 -12.39
CA ALA A 160 -11.03 0.23 -12.60
C ALA A 160 -10.61 1.27 -13.64
N LYS A 161 -11.58 1.69 -14.45
CA LYS A 161 -11.37 2.72 -15.47
C LYS A 161 -11.50 4.13 -14.92
N THR A 162 -12.27 4.29 -13.84
CA THR A 162 -12.53 5.58 -13.20
C THR A 162 -12.25 5.51 -11.71
N ASP A 163 -11.99 6.67 -11.11
CA ASP A 163 -11.75 6.78 -9.67
C ASP A 163 -12.98 6.43 -8.84
N GLU A 164 -14.18 6.73 -9.36
CA GLU A 164 -15.45 6.41 -8.68
C GLU A 164 -15.59 4.89 -8.53
N GLU A 165 -15.32 4.13 -9.59
CA GLU A 165 -15.35 2.67 -9.55
C GLU A 165 -14.33 2.11 -8.56
N ALA A 166 -13.12 2.65 -8.55
CA ALA A 166 -12.06 2.23 -7.63
C ALA A 166 -12.42 2.56 -6.18
N ARG A 167 -12.99 3.74 -5.93
CA ARG A 167 -13.42 4.14 -4.59
C ARG A 167 -14.47 3.19 -4.04
N GLU A 168 -15.46 2.83 -4.85
CA GLU A 168 -16.49 1.88 -4.44
C GLU A 168 -15.92 0.50 -4.18
N LEU A 169 -14.99 0.03 -5.03
CA LEU A 169 -14.30 -1.23 -4.82
C LEU A 169 -13.58 -1.27 -3.47
N LEU A 170 -12.79 -0.24 -3.16
CA LEU A 170 -12.08 -0.15 -1.90
C LEU A 170 -13.03 -0.01 -0.71
N ARG A 171 -14.13 0.73 -0.87
CA ARG A 171 -15.17 0.86 0.16
C ARG A 171 -15.78 -0.51 0.51
N LEU A 172 -16.02 -1.34 -0.47
CA LEU A 172 -16.55 -2.69 -0.27
C LEU A 172 -15.56 -3.62 0.44
N PHE A 173 -14.26 -3.33 0.34
CA PHE A 173 -13.24 -3.98 1.15
C PHE A 173 -13.11 -3.38 2.55
N ASN A 174 -14.03 -2.49 2.93
CA ASN A 174 -14.06 -1.80 4.23
C ASN A 174 -12.94 -0.78 4.44
N MET A 175 -12.41 -0.22 3.35
CA MET A 175 -11.47 0.90 3.47
C MET A 175 -12.14 2.07 4.19
N PRO A 176 -11.58 2.56 5.31
CA PRO A 176 -12.23 3.57 6.14
C PRO A 176 -12.01 4.99 5.59
N PHE A 177 -12.69 5.34 4.52
CA PHE A 177 -12.62 6.68 3.97
C PHE A 177 -13.21 7.72 4.94
N ALA A 178 -12.58 8.89 5.01
CA ALA A 178 -13.09 10.03 5.79
C ALA A 178 -14.39 10.55 5.16
N LYS A 179 -15.29 11.04 6.01
CA LYS A 179 -16.58 11.64 5.59
C LYS A 179 -16.38 13.08 5.16
#